data_995be2645d83e415fa4992b33f07d222
#
_entry.id   995be2645d83e415fa4992b33f07d222
#
_cell.length_a   1.000
_cell.length_b   1.000
_cell.length_c   1.000
_cell.angle_alpha   90.00
_cell.angle_beta   90.00
_cell.angle_gamma   90.00
#
_symmetry.space_group_name_H-M   'P 1'
#
loop_
_entity.id
_entity.type
_entity.pdbx_description
1 polymer ?
#
loop_
_entity_poly.entity_id
_entity_poly.type
_entity_poly.pdbx_seq_one_letter_code
_entity_poly.pdbx_strand_id
1 'polypeptide(L)'
;MVEKKPVVVIGAGCAGLSAAYTLGKAGVECIVLEGSDRAGGRVGNRSAHGFTWATGAAMTEPQWETTFEYLEELGLRDRVDTVESQVYGFWSGGRRRFVRLGKGMNPFKLLGFFLGRGLPFSTYPQLLRFAAAIRPYSSRIGAKGGHDFSGLMEIASMSTEEFGRKNGGASLTDRILNPFLGTMVLGRARDVSIAHPIALMSLMRGMCTVDGGLAVFIDALYEQVRDRVRLSTPVQEVVIEDGKVVGVRTADGLIETSQVILATDAADAIRLVPELPETMRAPLSACTYSSTYNYVFGLNRRIVPDDFLSLMIPASANSLITTIFDENSGVSSPRGPEGTGLVHAFTAGWHDDTLSAVDDETRRRLVIREIQRFLPEFPDEPLFTDVIRYDRAISLEAPEQVTAIHDLNDHHLRDVPGLYLAGEYLFLIACTEGALSTGKRAAQMAVADR
;
A
#
# COMPACT_ATOMS: atom_id res chain seq x y z
N MET A 1 -28.30 -1.76 -34.81
CA MET A 1 -27.35 -1.30 -33.78
C MET A 1 -26.31 -2.39 -33.66
N VAL A 2 -25.02 -2.08 -33.84
CA VAL A 2 -23.96 -3.06 -33.58
C VAL A 2 -23.98 -3.31 -32.06
N GLU A 3 -24.13 -4.55 -31.66
CA GLU A 3 -24.12 -4.95 -30.24
C GLU A 3 -22.73 -4.55 -29.66
N LYS A 4 -22.72 -3.65 -28.69
CA LYS A 4 -21.47 -3.22 -28.07
C LYS A 4 -20.94 -4.35 -27.20
N LYS A 5 -19.74 -4.84 -27.50
CA LYS A 5 -19.06 -5.88 -26.72
C LYS A 5 -18.81 -5.37 -25.28
N PRO A 6 -18.82 -6.26 -24.27
CA PRO A 6 -18.54 -5.88 -22.88
C PRO A 6 -17.10 -5.35 -22.74
N VAL A 7 -16.89 -4.46 -21.77
CA VAL A 7 -15.55 -4.08 -21.32
C VAL A 7 -14.94 -5.25 -20.55
N VAL A 8 -13.70 -5.63 -20.86
CA VAL A 8 -13.00 -6.65 -20.07
C VAL A 8 -12.08 -5.94 -19.07
N VAL A 9 -12.26 -6.27 -17.78
CA VAL A 9 -11.39 -5.81 -16.70
C VAL A 9 -10.49 -6.96 -16.29
N ILE A 10 -9.18 -6.75 -16.27
CA ILE A 10 -8.20 -7.78 -15.91
C ILE A 10 -7.67 -7.52 -14.51
N GLY A 11 -7.98 -8.44 -13.58
CA GLY A 11 -7.69 -8.34 -12.15
C GLY A 11 -8.90 -7.89 -11.33
N ALA A 12 -9.21 -8.62 -10.25
CA ALA A 12 -10.26 -8.30 -9.28
C ALA A 12 -9.69 -7.76 -7.95
N GLY A 13 -8.57 -7.06 -7.98
CA GLY A 13 -8.09 -6.24 -6.88
C GLY A 13 -8.90 -4.95 -6.72
N CYS A 14 -8.53 -4.09 -5.78
CA CYS A 14 -9.24 -2.82 -5.51
C CYS A 14 -9.46 -1.98 -6.79
N ALA A 15 -8.47 -1.89 -7.68
CA ALA A 15 -8.57 -1.14 -8.93
C ALA A 15 -9.62 -1.74 -9.89
N GLY A 16 -9.59 -3.06 -10.10
CA GLY A 16 -10.53 -3.74 -11.00
C GLY A 16 -11.95 -3.77 -10.46
N LEU A 17 -12.13 -3.98 -9.15
CA LEU A 17 -13.44 -3.89 -8.50
C LEU A 17 -14.02 -2.49 -8.61
N SER A 18 -13.22 -1.45 -8.37
CA SER A 18 -13.60 -0.04 -8.56
C SER A 18 -14.02 0.25 -10.02
N ALA A 19 -13.24 -0.26 -10.97
CA ALA A 19 -13.57 -0.10 -12.39
C ALA A 19 -14.90 -0.77 -12.75
N ALA A 20 -15.10 -2.03 -12.33
CA ALA A 20 -16.32 -2.77 -12.60
C ALA A 20 -17.55 -2.12 -11.95
N TYR A 21 -17.41 -1.64 -10.72
CA TYR A 21 -18.47 -0.92 -10.01
C TYR A 21 -18.84 0.38 -10.73
N THR A 22 -17.85 1.16 -11.15
CA THR A 22 -18.05 2.41 -11.89
C THR A 22 -18.72 2.17 -13.26
N LEU A 23 -18.27 1.13 -14.01
CA LEU A 23 -18.91 0.72 -15.25
C LEU A 23 -20.38 0.32 -15.03
N GLY A 24 -20.65 -0.42 -13.95
CA GLY A 24 -22.00 -0.81 -13.58
C GLY A 24 -22.92 0.36 -13.29
N LYS A 25 -22.44 1.35 -12.56
CA LYS A 25 -23.18 2.61 -12.30
C LYS A 25 -23.49 3.38 -13.60
N ALA A 26 -22.59 3.29 -14.59
CA ALA A 26 -22.80 3.88 -15.92
C ALA A 26 -23.67 3.02 -16.86
N GLY A 27 -24.21 1.88 -16.42
CA GLY A 27 -24.99 0.97 -17.26
C GLY A 27 -24.18 0.26 -18.35
N VAL A 28 -22.86 0.16 -18.18
CA VAL A 28 -21.94 -0.48 -19.13
C VAL A 28 -21.71 -1.92 -18.71
N GLU A 29 -21.92 -2.86 -19.64
CA GLU A 29 -21.60 -4.26 -19.41
C GLU A 29 -20.07 -4.46 -19.33
N CYS A 30 -19.65 -5.24 -18.34
CA CYS A 30 -18.26 -5.65 -18.19
C CYS A 30 -18.14 -7.07 -17.68
N ILE A 31 -16.97 -7.65 -17.94
CA ILE A 31 -16.52 -8.95 -17.40
C ILE A 31 -15.20 -8.71 -16.70
N VAL A 32 -15.09 -9.13 -15.44
CA VAL A 32 -13.84 -9.08 -14.69
C VAL A 32 -13.20 -10.46 -14.68
N LEU A 33 -11.93 -10.55 -15.06
CA LEU A 33 -11.17 -11.79 -15.11
C LEU A 33 -10.08 -11.75 -14.02
N GLU A 34 -10.17 -12.67 -13.06
CA GLU A 34 -9.23 -12.81 -11.95
C GLU A 34 -8.52 -14.15 -11.99
N GLY A 35 -7.20 -14.13 -11.91
CA GLY A 35 -6.39 -15.34 -11.98
C GLY A 35 -6.42 -16.20 -10.71
N SER A 36 -6.68 -15.59 -9.55
CA SER A 36 -6.79 -16.30 -8.27
C SER A 36 -8.22 -16.79 -7.99
N ASP A 37 -8.36 -17.56 -6.93
CA ASP A 37 -9.64 -18.12 -6.46
C ASP A 37 -10.44 -17.13 -5.60
N ARG A 38 -9.93 -15.90 -5.39
CA ARG A 38 -10.58 -14.84 -4.62
C ARG A 38 -10.41 -13.45 -5.24
N ALA A 39 -11.35 -12.57 -4.97
CA ALA A 39 -11.23 -11.13 -5.24
C ALA A 39 -10.49 -10.39 -4.10
N GLY A 40 -10.23 -9.10 -4.28
CA GLY A 40 -9.64 -8.20 -3.29
C GLY A 40 -8.12 -7.99 -3.43
N GLY A 41 -7.40 -8.87 -4.15
CA GLY A 41 -5.96 -8.73 -4.39
C GLY A 41 -5.16 -8.66 -3.07
N ARG A 42 -4.46 -7.55 -2.82
CA ARG A 42 -3.67 -7.31 -1.60
C ARG A 42 -4.48 -6.84 -0.39
N VAL A 43 -5.81 -6.77 -0.50
CA VAL A 43 -6.74 -6.57 0.62
C VAL A 43 -7.55 -7.85 0.81
N GLY A 44 -7.55 -8.36 2.03
CA GLY A 44 -8.30 -9.57 2.38
C GLY A 44 -8.13 -9.86 3.86
N ASN A 45 -8.98 -10.73 4.39
CA ASN A 45 -8.90 -11.23 5.75
C ASN A 45 -8.65 -12.75 5.76
N ARG A 46 -7.99 -13.22 6.81
CA ARG A 46 -8.00 -14.63 7.25
C ARG A 46 -8.47 -14.71 8.67
N SER A 47 -9.04 -15.86 9.06
CA SER A 47 -9.55 -16.09 10.42
C SER A 47 -9.18 -17.46 10.91
N ALA A 48 -8.69 -17.56 12.14
CA ALA A 48 -8.49 -18.81 12.87
C ALA A 48 -8.39 -18.53 14.38
N HIS A 49 -8.68 -19.52 15.20
CA HIS A 49 -8.53 -19.45 16.66
C HIS A 49 -9.27 -18.28 17.33
N GLY A 50 -10.37 -17.80 16.74
CA GLY A 50 -11.11 -16.63 17.24
C GLY A 50 -10.48 -15.27 16.88
N PHE A 51 -9.42 -15.27 16.06
CA PHE A 51 -8.81 -14.06 15.51
C PHE A 51 -9.19 -13.88 14.04
N THR A 52 -9.22 -12.63 13.61
CA THR A 52 -9.31 -12.23 12.19
C THR A 52 -8.21 -11.21 11.91
N TRP A 53 -7.43 -11.42 10.86
CA TRP A 53 -6.32 -10.53 10.51
C TRP A 53 -6.31 -10.17 9.03
N ALA A 54 -5.78 -8.99 8.74
CA ALA A 54 -5.56 -8.54 7.38
C ALA A 54 -4.41 -9.32 6.72
N THR A 55 -4.62 -9.75 5.48
CA THR A 55 -3.53 -10.38 4.72
C THR A 55 -2.50 -9.36 4.22
N GLY A 56 -2.92 -8.14 3.91
CA GLY A 56 -2.08 -7.05 3.40
C GLY A 56 -2.47 -5.70 3.98
N ALA A 57 -3.13 -4.84 3.20
CA ALA A 57 -3.55 -3.53 3.68
C ALA A 57 -4.63 -3.65 4.77
N ALA A 58 -4.35 -3.06 5.93
CA ALA A 58 -5.21 -3.12 7.11
C ALA A 58 -5.92 -1.80 7.41
N MET A 59 -5.36 -0.69 6.96
CA MET A 59 -5.83 0.66 7.27
C MET A 59 -5.96 1.53 6.01
N THR A 60 -6.74 2.59 6.14
CA THR A 60 -6.91 3.66 5.16
C THR A 60 -6.88 5.01 5.87
N GLU A 61 -7.12 6.09 5.19
CA GLU A 61 -7.00 7.44 5.73
C GLU A 61 -8.27 8.26 5.42
N PRO A 62 -8.71 9.13 6.37
CA PRO A 62 -10.02 9.79 6.28
C PRO A 62 -10.14 10.84 5.17
N GLN A 63 -9.04 11.26 4.54
CA GLN A 63 -9.04 12.24 3.46
C GLN A 63 -9.20 11.63 2.05
N TRP A 64 -9.28 10.31 1.91
CA TRP A 64 -9.36 9.64 0.61
C TRP A 64 -10.76 9.69 0.01
N GLU A 65 -10.93 10.48 -1.05
CA GLU A 65 -12.24 10.81 -1.63
C GLU A 65 -12.95 9.58 -2.20
N THR A 66 -12.29 8.77 -3.03
CA THR A 66 -12.94 7.62 -3.67
C THR A 66 -13.28 6.54 -2.65
N THR A 67 -12.39 6.31 -1.69
CA THR A 67 -12.63 5.38 -0.60
C THR A 67 -13.87 5.76 0.19
N PHE A 68 -14.00 7.03 0.56
CA PHE A 68 -15.11 7.50 1.39
C PHE A 68 -16.42 7.67 0.59
N GLU A 69 -16.37 8.01 -0.69
CA GLU A 69 -17.52 7.95 -1.59
C GLU A 69 -18.11 6.54 -1.64
N TYR A 70 -17.27 5.53 -1.83
CA TYR A 70 -17.74 4.14 -1.90
C TYR A 70 -18.20 3.61 -0.55
N LEU A 71 -17.54 3.97 0.56
CA LEU A 71 -18.03 3.63 1.90
C LEU A 71 -19.44 4.19 2.17
N GLU A 72 -19.73 5.41 1.73
CA GLU A 72 -21.06 6.02 1.81
C GLU A 72 -22.06 5.26 0.94
N GLU A 73 -21.74 5.02 -0.33
CA GLU A 73 -22.62 4.34 -1.29
C GLU A 73 -22.93 2.89 -0.88
N LEU A 74 -21.99 2.22 -0.19
CA LEU A 74 -22.14 0.86 0.30
C LEU A 74 -22.77 0.77 1.71
N GLY A 75 -23.13 1.93 2.32
CA GLY A 75 -23.72 1.97 3.65
C GLY A 75 -22.75 1.55 4.78
N LEU A 76 -21.44 1.71 4.57
CA LEU A 76 -20.40 1.35 5.53
C LEU A 76 -19.80 2.56 6.28
N ARG A 77 -20.28 3.77 5.99
CA ARG A 77 -19.75 5.01 6.56
C ARG A 77 -19.74 5.00 8.09
N ASP A 78 -20.84 4.52 8.69
CA ASP A 78 -20.99 4.46 10.15
C ASP A 78 -20.17 3.34 10.81
N ARG A 79 -19.58 2.45 10.00
CA ARG A 79 -18.68 1.39 10.45
C ARG A 79 -17.20 1.78 10.35
N VAL A 80 -16.90 3.03 9.97
CA VAL A 80 -15.53 3.53 9.94
C VAL A 80 -15.05 3.78 11.36
N ASP A 81 -13.97 3.13 11.72
CA ASP A 81 -13.30 3.25 13.01
C ASP A 81 -12.05 4.13 12.86
N THR A 82 -12.10 5.33 13.43
CA THR A 82 -10.99 6.30 13.34
C THR A 82 -10.02 6.10 14.49
N VAL A 83 -8.75 5.93 14.17
CA VAL A 83 -7.67 5.79 15.15
C VAL A 83 -7.33 7.16 15.73
N GLU A 84 -7.93 7.50 16.88
CA GLU A 84 -7.75 8.81 17.53
C GLU A 84 -6.38 8.97 18.23
N SER A 85 -5.78 7.86 18.62
CA SER A 85 -4.51 7.80 19.37
C SER A 85 -3.59 6.76 18.73
N GLN A 86 -2.33 7.12 18.58
CA GLN A 86 -1.32 6.24 17.97
C GLN A 86 -0.07 6.25 18.84
N VAL A 87 0.41 5.08 19.22
CA VAL A 87 1.69 4.92 19.91
C VAL A 87 2.72 4.34 18.95
N TYR A 88 3.78 5.10 18.73
CA TYR A 88 4.94 4.66 17.97
C TYR A 88 6.05 4.23 18.91
N GLY A 89 6.62 3.07 18.64
CA GLY A 89 7.86 2.64 19.28
C GLY A 89 9.07 3.12 18.49
N PHE A 90 10.08 3.60 19.20
CA PHE A 90 11.38 3.97 18.61
C PHE A 90 12.48 3.14 19.24
N TRP A 91 13.32 2.55 18.41
CA TRP A 91 14.49 1.84 18.87
C TRP A 91 15.73 2.73 18.81
N SER A 92 16.36 2.94 19.96
CA SER A 92 17.55 3.77 20.04
C SER A 92 18.47 3.32 21.18
N GLY A 93 19.76 3.11 20.89
CA GLY A 93 20.76 2.74 21.89
C GLY A 93 20.45 1.44 22.66
N GLY A 94 19.90 0.42 21.97
CA GLY A 94 19.54 -0.85 22.60
C GLY A 94 18.26 -0.79 23.46
N ARG A 95 17.49 0.29 23.36
CA ARG A 95 16.25 0.50 24.16
C ARG A 95 15.11 0.94 23.27
N ARG A 96 13.92 0.47 23.58
CA ARG A 96 12.68 0.97 22.97
C ARG A 96 12.08 2.13 23.80
N ARG A 97 11.46 3.06 23.12
CA ARG A 97 10.72 4.19 23.69
C ARG A 97 9.41 4.32 22.97
N PHE A 98 8.33 4.49 23.71
CA PHE A 98 7.01 4.68 23.16
C PHE A 98 6.60 6.15 23.23
N VAL A 99 6.05 6.66 22.13
CA VAL A 99 5.52 8.02 22.02
C VAL A 99 4.10 7.96 21.52
N ARG A 100 3.19 8.54 22.28
CA ARG A 100 1.78 8.68 21.91
C ARG A 100 1.57 10.00 21.17
N LEU A 101 0.93 9.92 20.01
CA LEU A 101 0.45 11.05 19.23
C LEU A 101 -1.08 11.02 19.16
N GLY A 102 -1.73 12.19 19.01
CA GLY A 102 -3.19 12.30 18.98
C GLY A 102 -3.83 12.40 20.37
N LYS A 103 -5.02 11.84 20.53
CA LYS A 103 -5.81 11.90 21.78
C LYS A 103 -5.07 11.23 22.94
N GLY A 104 -5.02 11.91 24.07
CA GLY A 104 -4.28 11.43 25.24
C GLY A 104 -2.76 11.66 25.17
N MET A 105 -2.28 12.41 24.19
CA MET A 105 -0.87 12.85 24.14
C MET A 105 -0.50 13.64 25.40
N ASN A 106 0.59 13.21 26.05
CA ASN A 106 1.12 13.93 27.21
C ASN A 106 2.27 14.85 26.75
N PRO A 107 2.11 16.18 26.79
CA PRO A 107 3.11 17.13 26.32
C PRO A 107 4.44 17.04 27.07
N PHE A 108 4.44 16.67 28.36
CA PHE A 108 5.68 16.49 29.12
C PHE A 108 6.43 15.20 28.70
N LYS A 109 5.70 14.11 28.36
CA LYS A 109 6.32 12.89 27.82
C LYS A 109 6.87 13.16 26.43
N LEU A 110 6.14 13.90 25.61
CA LEU A 110 6.59 14.32 24.28
C LEU A 110 7.81 15.21 24.38
N LEU A 111 7.78 16.21 25.27
CA LEU A 111 8.94 17.05 25.55
C LEU A 111 10.13 16.23 26.04
N GLY A 112 9.93 15.27 26.95
CA GLY A 112 10.95 14.34 27.42
C GLY A 112 11.55 13.48 26.33
N PHE A 113 10.73 13.05 25.34
CA PHE A 113 11.21 12.36 24.14
C PHE A 113 12.11 13.31 23.32
N PHE A 114 11.66 14.54 23.09
CA PHE A 114 12.44 15.56 22.39
C PHE A 114 13.69 16.04 23.16
N LEU A 115 13.71 15.92 24.47
CA LEU A 115 14.89 16.23 25.31
C LEU A 115 15.91 15.06 25.39
N GLY A 116 16.03 14.26 24.32
CA GLY A 116 17.09 13.25 24.16
C GLY A 116 16.80 11.88 24.76
N ARG A 117 15.58 11.67 25.29
CA ARG A 117 15.17 10.34 25.78
C ARG A 117 14.72 9.39 24.68
N GLY A 118 14.31 9.92 23.51
CA GLY A 118 13.83 9.15 22.36
C GLY A 118 14.84 9.11 21.20
N LEU A 119 15.36 10.27 20.84
CA LEU A 119 16.31 10.46 19.75
C LEU A 119 17.57 11.19 20.25
N PRO A 120 18.73 11.00 19.61
CA PRO A 120 19.92 11.80 19.90
C PRO A 120 19.66 13.29 19.70
N PHE A 121 20.24 14.15 20.54
CA PHE A 121 20.08 15.61 20.44
C PHE A 121 20.42 16.17 19.06
N SER A 122 21.42 15.58 18.38
CA SER A 122 21.81 15.96 17.02
C SER A 122 20.70 15.79 15.98
N THR A 123 19.66 14.98 16.25
CA THR A 123 18.55 14.73 15.32
C THR A 123 17.58 15.92 15.26
N TYR A 124 17.42 16.69 16.34
CA TYR A 124 16.42 17.78 16.39
C TYR A 124 16.74 18.94 15.44
N PRO A 125 17.96 19.52 15.42
CA PRO A 125 18.26 20.55 14.42
C PRO A 125 18.20 20.01 13.00
N GLN A 126 18.47 18.71 12.79
CA GLN A 126 18.30 18.06 11.50
C GLN A 126 16.83 18.00 11.08
N LEU A 127 15.92 17.66 12.00
CA LEU A 127 14.48 17.65 11.76
C LEU A 127 13.95 19.04 11.39
N LEU A 128 14.38 20.09 12.10
CA LEU A 128 13.98 21.47 11.80
C LEU A 128 14.46 21.94 10.42
N ARG A 129 15.71 21.62 10.07
CA ARG A 129 16.24 21.92 8.72
C ARG A 129 15.48 21.18 7.63
N PHE A 130 15.20 19.89 7.84
CA PHE A 130 14.43 19.10 6.91
C PHE A 130 13.00 19.64 6.73
N ALA A 131 12.30 19.94 7.84
CA ALA A 131 10.96 20.53 7.81
C ALA A 131 10.93 21.88 7.05
N ALA A 132 11.95 22.72 7.23
CA ALA A 132 12.09 23.96 6.46
C ALA A 132 12.33 23.68 4.96
N ALA A 133 13.14 22.68 4.62
CA ALA A 133 13.44 22.33 3.25
C ALA A 133 12.25 21.72 2.48
N ILE A 134 11.37 20.95 3.13
CA ILE A 134 10.19 20.36 2.47
C ILE A 134 9.01 21.33 2.37
N ARG A 135 8.96 22.38 3.19
CA ARG A 135 7.83 23.33 3.27
C ARG A 135 7.40 23.91 1.91
N PRO A 136 8.30 24.35 1.02
CA PRO A 136 7.93 24.89 -0.29
C PRO A 136 7.22 23.84 -1.17
N TYR A 137 7.56 22.58 -1.04
CA TYR A 137 7.01 21.49 -1.83
C TYR A 137 5.66 21.00 -1.28
N SER A 138 5.53 20.92 0.04
CA SER A 138 4.27 20.54 0.70
C SER A 138 3.09 21.43 0.32
N SER A 139 3.35 22.73 0.07
CA SER A 139 2.32 23.68 -0.35
C SER A 139 1.94 23.58 -1.84
N ARG A 140 2.69 22.84 -2.64
CA ARG A 140 2.46 22.67 -4.08
C ARG A 140 1.65 21.42 -4.42
N ILE A 141 1.32 20.59 -3.44
CA ILE A 141 0.47 19.42 -3.66
C ILE A 141 -0.94 19.93 -3.91
N GLY A 142 -1.42 19.68 -5.13
CA GLY A 142 -2.69 20.20 -5.60
C GLY A 142 -3.92 19.55 -4.97
N ALA A 143 -5.09 20.10 -5.26
CA ALA A 143 -6.38 19.59 -4.81
C ALA A 143 -6.68 18.15 -5.31
N LYS A 144 -6.03 17.71 -6.38
CA LYS A 144 -6.15 16.34 -6.92
C LYS A 144 -5.35 15.28 -6.14
N GLY A 145 -4.72 15.68 -5.03
CA GLY A 145 -3.98 14.77 -4.16
C GLY A 145 -2.88 14.00 -4.89
N GLY A 146 -2.87 12.69 -4.73
CA GLY A 146 -1.85 11.81 -5.33
C GLY A 146 -1.98 11.57 -6.85
N HIS A 147 -2.93 12.19 -7.54
CA HIS A 147 -3.03 12.17 -9.01
C HIS A 147 -2.23 13.28 -9.70
N ASP A 148 -1.87 14.33 -8.97
CA ASP A 148 -1.12 15.46 -9.51
C ASP A 148 0.23 15.58 -8.80
N PHE A 149 1.29 15.13 -9.46
CA PHE A 149 2.66 15.14 -8.95
C PHE A 149 3.45 16.37 -9.44
N SER A 150 2.87 17.20 -10.32
CA SER A 150 3.57 18.30 -11.03
C SER A 150 4.33 19.22 -10.08
N GLY A 151 3.75 19.53 -8.91
CA GLY A 151 4.37 20.36 -7.89
C GLY A 151 5.63 19.80 -7.25
N LEU A 152 5.91 18.50 -7.42
CA LEU A 152 7.04 17.79 -6.83
C LEU A 152 8.11 17.36 -7.85
N MET A 153 7.88 17.58 -9.16
CA MET A 153 8.79 17.09 -10.21
C MET A 153 10.22 17.63 -10.10
N GLU A 154 10.39 18.85 -9.57
CA GLU A 154 11.72 19.46 -9.31
C GLU A 154 12.62 18.57 -8.43
N ILE A 155 12.03 17.78 -7.52
CA ILE A 155 12.75 16.95 -6.57
C ILE A 155 12.47 15.46 -6.71
N ALA A 156 11.53 15.07 -7.57
CA ALA A 156 11.06 13.68 -7.69
C ALA A 156 12.16 12.69 -8.10
N SER A 157 13.17 13.16 -8.84
CA SER A 157 14.34 12.37 -9.25
C SER A 157 15.35 12.10 -8.14
N MET A 158 15.16 12.71 -6.94
CA MET A 158 16.03 12.47 -5.79
C MET A 158 15.44 11.38 -4.89
N SER A 159 16.30 10.50 -4.37
CA SER A 159 15.87 9.59 -3.30
C SER A 159 15.64 10.34 -1.99
N THR A 160 14.80 9.76 -1.14
CA THR A 160 14.58 10.27 0.23
C THR A 160 15.87 10.30 1.05
N GLU A 161 16.78 9.33 0.83
CA GLU A 161 18.07 9.31 1.50
C GLU A 161 18.96 10.48 1.07
N GLU A 162 19.07 10.72 -0.23
CA GLU A 162 19.87 11.82 -0.77
C GLU A 162 19.36 13.18 -0.27
N PHE A 163 18.07 13.44 -0.45
CA PHE A 163 17.44 14.68 0.01
C PHE A 163 17.53 14.84 1.53
N GLY A 164 17.26 13.76 2.27
CA GLY A 164 17.31 13.73 3.72
C GLY A 164 18.69 14.02 4.28
N ARG A 165 19.74 13.40 3.71
CA ARG A 165 21.14 13.65 4.11
C ARG A 165 21.58 15.09 3.81
N LYS A 166 21.23 15.60 2.63
CA LYS A 166 21.57 16.97 2.19
C LYS A 166 20.90 18.03 3.03
N ASN A 167 19.60 17.90 3.29
CA ASN A 167 18.77 18.94 3.90
C ASN A 167 18.51 18.73 5.40
N GLY A 168 18.60 17.51 5.90
CA GLY A 168 18.42 17.15 7.31
C GLY A 168 19.74 16.74 7.95
N GLY A 169 20.20 15.57 7.56
CA GLY A 169 21.43 14.95 8.06
C GLY A 169 21.26 13.43 8.26
N ALA A 170 22.37 12.75 8.54
CA ALA A 170 22.42 11.30 8.62
C ALA A 170 21.57 10.71 9.75
N SER A 171 21.50 11.36 10.91
CA SER A 171 20.74 10.85 12.06
C SER A 171 19.23 10.92 11.80
N LEU A 172 18.73 11.96 11.14
CA LEU A 172 17.33 12.06 10.72
C LEU A 172 17.00 10.95 9.70
N THR A 173 17.85 10.80 8.69
CA THR A 173 17.64 9.80 7.64
C THR A 173 17.61 8.39 8.20
N ASP A 174 18.57 8.02 9.07
CA ASP A 174 18.64 6.70 9.69
C ASP A 174 17.46 6.41 10.63
N ARG A 175 17.06 7.38 11.46
CA ARG A 175 16.18 7.14 12.60
C ARG A 175 14.72 7.56 12.40
N ILE A 176 14.45 8.36 11.38
CA ILE A 176 13.10 8.84 11.07
C ILE A 176 12.68 8.44 9.67
N LEU A 177 13.43 8.87 8.63
CA LEU A 177 12.98 8.68 7.25
C LEU A 177 13.01 7.20 6.84
N ASN A 178 14.08 6.45 7.15
CA ASN A 178 14.14 5.02 6.85
C ASN A 178 13.06 4.22 7.60
N PRO A 179 12.89 4.34 8.94
CA PRO A 179 11.82 3.62 9.64
C PRO A 179 10.43 4.00 9.17
N PHE A 180 10.20 5.28 8.85
CA PHE A 180 8.93 5.75 8.32
C PHE A 180 8.59 5.03 7.01
N LEU A 181 9.52 4.99 6.05
CA LEU A 181 9.32 4.30 4.77
C LEU A 181 9.30 2.77 4.96
N GLY A 182 10.08 2.23 5.89
CA GLY A 182 10.00 0.83 6.28
C GLY A 182 8.63 0.41 6.78
N THR A 183 7.89 1.33 7.42
CA THR A 183 6.50 1.09 7.86
C THR A 183 5.49 1.32 6.74
N MET A 184 5.66 2.37 5.93
CA MET A 184 4.66 2.78 4.94
C MET A 184 4.73 1.96 3.65
N VAL A 185 5.93 1.72 3.13
CA VAL A 185 6.12 1.04 1.83
C VAL A 185 7.05 -0.18 1.89
N LEU A 186 7.48 -0.59 3.09
CA LEU A 186 8.41 -1.71 3.32
C LEU A 186 9.73 -1.54 2.55
N GLY A 187 10.13 -0.29 2.29
CA GLY A 187 11.29 0.11 1.50
C GLY A 187 12.29 0.94 2.31
N ARG A 188 13.46 1.20 1.71
CA ARG A 188 14.51 2.05 2.31
C ARG A 188 14.45 3.45 1.70
N ALA A 189 14.93 4.44 2.45
CA ALA A 189 14.96 5.83 2.00
C ALA A 189 15.76 6.05 0.69
N ARG A 190 16.69 5.16 0.35
CA ARG A 190 17.44 5.20 -0.91
C ARG A 190 16.65 4.67 -2.12
N ASP A 191 15.62 3.84 -1.88
CA ASP A 191 14.84 3.16 -2.91
C ASP A 191 13.56 3.95 -3.27
N VAL A 192 13.21 4.99 -2.47
CA VAL A 192 11.97 5.75 -2.56
C VAL A 192 12.26 7.21 -2.87
N SER A 193 11.53 7.79 -3.84
CA SER A 193 11.59 9.23 -4.15
C SER A 193 11.20 10.08 -2.93
N ILE A 194 11.85 11.23 -2.76
CA ILE A 194 11.45 12.20 -1.73
C ILE A 194 10.04 12.76 -1.96
N ALA A 195 9.53 12.71 -3.17
CA ALA A 195 8.16 13.13 -3.48
C ALA A 195 7.11 12.34 -2.67
N HIS A 196 7.31 11.02 -2.50
CA HIS A 196 6.41 10.14 -1.74
C HIS A 196 6.20 10.60 -0.27
N PRO A 197 7.24 10.66 0.60
CA PRO A 197 7.03 11.06 1.99
C PRO A 197 6.54 12.50 2.13
N ILE A 198 6.89 13.42 1.22
CA ILE A 198 6.36 14.79 1.23
C ILE A 198 4.86 14.76 0.93
N ALA A 199 4.42 14.03 -0.10
CA ALA A 199 3.01 13.90 -0.44
C ALA A 199 2.22 13.25 0.72
N LEU A 200 2.72 12.13 1.25
CA LEU A 200 2.08 11.43 2.35
C LEU A 200 1.93 12.31 3.59
N MET A 201 3.00 12.96 4.05
CA MET A 201 2.96 13.86 5.21
C MET A 201 2.05 15.08 4.99
N SER A 202 1.91 15.55 3.75
CA SER A 202 1.08 16.72 3.43
C SER A 202 -0.40 16.36 3.31
N LEU A 203 -0.73 15.16 2.87
CA LEU A 203 -2.10 14.69 2.67
C LEU A 203 -2.67 13.99 3.91
N MET A 204 -1.84 13.27 4.69
CA MET A 204 -2.29 12.46 5.82
C MET A 204 -3.03 13.29 6.88
N ARG A 205 -4.24 12.87 7.22
CA ARG A 205 -5.12 13.49 8.24
C ARG A 205 -5.44 12.58 9.41
N GLY A 206 -4.78 11.43 9.47
CA GLY A 206 -5.00 10.38 10.46
C GLY A 206 -5.09 9.03 9.80
N MET A 207 -5.50 8.04 10.56
CA MET A 207 -5.70 6.66 10.08
C MET A 207 -7.08 6.17 10.52
N CYS A 208 -7.69 5.33 9.71
CA CYS A 208 -8.94 4.67 10.03
C CYS A 208 -8.98 3.26 9.40
N THR A 209 -9.90 2.48 9.84
CA THR A 209 -10.25 1.18 9.26
C THR A 209 -11.77 1.04 9.23
N VAL A 210 -12.27 -0.10 8.80
CA VAL A 210 -13.68 -0.45 8.90
C VAL A 210 -13.84 -1.48 10.00
N ASP A 211 -14.93 -1.44 10.75
CA ASP A 211 -15.26 -2.49 11.70
C ASP A 211 -15.24 -3.87 11.04
N GLY A 212 -14.44 -4.80 11.59
CA GLY A 212 -14.11 -6.08 10.97
C GLY A 212 -12.93 -6.02 9.98
N GLY A 213 -12.32 -4.85 9.76
CA GLY A 213 -11.14 -4.60 8.92
C GLY A 213 -11.43 -4.08 7.53
N LEU A 214 -10.39 -3.56 6.90
CA LEU A 214 -10.50 -2.94 5.56
C LEU A 214 -11.05 -3.91 4.51
N ALA A 215 -10.83 -5.22 4.66
CA ALA A 215 -11.37 -6.23 3.75
C ALA A 215 -12.90 -6.23 3.69
N VAL A 216 -13.59 -5.89 4.79
CA VAL A 216 -15.06 -5.78 4.81
C VAL A 216 -15.57 -4.78 3.76
N PHE A 217 -14.86 -3.68 3.58
CA PHE A 217 -15.17 -2.70 2.54
C PHE A 217 -14.97 -3.26 1.13
N ILE A 218 -13.87 -3.95 0.90
CA ILE A 218 -13.54 -4.50 -0.42
C ILE A 218 -14.46 -5.70 -0.76
N ASP A 219 -14.81 -6.50 0.23
CA ASP A 219 -15.78 -7.59 0.08
C ASP A 219 -17.18 -7.02 -0.27
N ALA A 220 -17.61 -5.93 0.39
CA ALA A 220 -18.86 -5.27 0.04
C ALA A 220 -18.84 -4.69 -1.39
N LEU A 221 -17.71 -4.14 -1.82
CA LEU A 221 -17.55 -3.67 -3.20
C LEU A 221 -17.59 -4.85 -4.20
N TYR A 222 -16.96 -5.96 -3.88
CA TYR A 222 -17.01 -7.20 -4.68
C TYR A 222 -18.45 -7.71 -4.83
N GLU A 223 -19.23 -7.75 -3.76
CA GLU A 223 -20.62 -8.22 -3.81
C GLU A 223 -21.50 -7.38 -4.79
N GLN A 224 -21.21 -6.09 -5.01
CA GLN A 224 -21.91 -5.27 -5.99
C GLN A 224 -21.65 -5.68 -7.45
N VAL A 225 -20.55 -6.37 -7.70
CA VAL A 225 -20.09 -6.74 -9.05
C VAL A 225 -19.88 -8.23 -9.23
N ARG A 226 -20.23 -9.05 -8.25
CA ARG A 226 -19.93 -10.48 -8.15
C ARG A 226 -20.32 -11.25 -9.41
N ASP A 227 -21.50 -10.99 -9.94
CA ASP A 227 -22.03 -11.68 -11.12
C ASP A 227 -21.24 -11.37 -12.40
N ARG A 228 -20.36 -10.38 -12.37
CA ARG A 228 -19.49 -9.97 -13.48
C ARG A 228 -18.07 -10.55 -13.35
N VAL A 229 -17.71 -11.12 -12.17
CA VAL A 229 -16.35 -11.58 -11.85
C VAL A 229 -16.23 -13.07 -12.11
N ARG A 230 -15.23 -13.44 -12.90
CA ARG A 230 -14.79 -14.80 -13.13
C ARG A 230 -13.47 -15.03 -12.42
N LEU A 231 -13.53 -15.73 -11.28
CA LEU A 231 -12.36 -16.17 -10.54
C LEU A 231 -11.67 -17.33 -11.23
N SER A 232 -10.43 -17.64 -10.85
CA SER A 232 -9.62 -18.73 -11.41
C SER A 232 -9.55 -18.71 -12.94
N THR A 233 -9.60 -17.50 -13.52
CA THR A 233 -9.58 -17.26 -14.95
C THR A 233 -8.38 -16.39 -15.34
N PRO A 234 -7.16 -16.94 -15.32
CA PRO A 234 -5.96 -16.18 -15.65
C PRO A 234 -5.97 -15.75 -17.11
N VAL A 235 -5.70 -14.47 -17.33
CA VAL A 235 -5.49 -13.91 -18.66
C VAL A 235 -4.08 -14.22 -19.12
N GLN A 236 -3.95 -14.64 -20.37
CA GLN A 236 -2.66 -14.93 -21.02
C GLN A 236 -2.13 -13.71 -21.76
N GLU A 237 -3.01 -12.97 -22.47
CA GLU A 237 -2.61 -11.88 -23.35
C GLU A 237 -3.79 -10.95 -23.64
N VAL A 238 -3.52 -9.66 -23.79
CA VAL A 238 -4.39 -8.68 -24.43
C VAL A 238 -3.99 -8.61 -25.89
N VAL A 239 -4.91 -8.97 -26.78
CA VAL A 239 -4.66 -9.02 -28.22
C VAL A 239 -4.87 -7.64 -28.84
N ILE A 240 -3.85 -7.14 -29.51
CA ILE A 240 -3.83 -5.86 -30.21
C ILE A 240 -3.65 -6.15 -31.70
N GLU A 241 -4.50 -5.58 -32.55
CA GLU A 241 -4.37 -5.63 -34.02
C GLU A 241 -4.49 -4.21 -34.56
N ASP A 242 -3.63 -3.85 -35.51
CA ASP A 242 -3.54 -2.50 -36.07
C ASP A 242 -3.48 -1.38 -35.00
N GLY A 243 -2.77 -1.66 -33.88
CA GLY A 243 -2.57 -0.74 -32.78
C GLY A 243 -3.80 -0.54 -31.88
N LYS A 244 -4.81 -1.40 -31.94
CA LYS A 244 -6.06 -1.30 -31.16
C LYS A 244 -6.36 -2.63 -30.46
N VAL A 245 -7.02 -2.55 -29.31
CA VAL A 245 -7.53 -3.75 -28.60
C VAL A 245 -8.61 -4.44 -29.42
N VAL A 246 -8.47 -5.75 -29.61
CA VAL A 246 -9.47 -6.60 -30.28
C VAL A 246 -10.00 -7.72 -29.39
N GLY A 247 -9.30 -8.06 -28.31
CA GLY A 247 -9.75 -9.11 -27.39
C GLY A 247 -8.76 -9.43 -26.27
N VAL A 248 -9.14 -10.38 -25.46
CA VAL A 248 -8.36 -10.92 -24.34
C VAL A 248 -8.31 -12.46 -24.48
N ARG A 249 -7.11 -13.02 -24.44
CA ARG A 249 -6.88 -14.48 -24.54
C ARG A 249 -6.82 -15.09 -23.15
N THR A 250 -7.61 -16.16 -22.98
CA THR A 250 -7.59 -17.03 -21.80
C THR A 250 -7.34 -18.48 -22.24
N ALA A 251 -7.28 -19.40 -21.29
CA ALA A 251 -7.19 -20.83 -21.60
C ALA A 251 -8.42 -21.34 -22.38
N ASP A 252 -9.59 -20.73 -22.19
CA ASP A 252 -10.85 -21.09 -22.83
C ASP A 252 -11.03 -20.47 -24.22
N GLY A 253 -10.08 -19.65 -24.67
CA GLY A 253 -10.09 -19.01 -25.97
C GLY A 253 -10.07 -17.48 -25.91
N LEU A 254 -10.44 -16.85 -27.03
CA LEU A 254 -10.48 -15.39 -27.19
C LEU A 254 -11.83 -14.82 -26.73
N ILE A 255 -11.78 -13.90 -25.80
CA ILE A 255 -12.92 -13.03 -25.44
C ILE A 255 -12.79 -11.77 -26.26
N GLU A 256 -13.64 -11.62 -27.28
CA GLU A 256 -13.62 -10.46 -28.13
C GLU A 256 -14.13 -9.19 -27.41
N THR A 257 -13.34 -8.15 -27.44
CA THR A 257 -13.69 -6.81 -26.91
C THR A 257 -12.83 -5.75 -27.58
N SER A 258 -13.34 -4.52 -27.65
CA SER A 258 -12.59 -3.36 -28.08
C SER A 258 -12.11 -2.48 -26.92
N GLN A 259 -12.40 -2.88 -25.67
CA GLN A 259 -12.04 -2.10 -24.48
C GLN A 259 -11.58 -3.01 -23.34
N VAL A 260 -10.35 -2.80 -22.87
CA VAL A 260 -9.73 -3.53 -21.75
C VAL A 260 -9.27 -2.54 -20.69
N ILE A 261 -9.68 -2.77 -19.44
CA ILE A 261 -9.11 -2.12 -18.27
C ILE A 261 -8.11 -3.09 -17.64
N LEU A 262 -6.84 -2.70 -17.65
CA LEU A 262 -5.73 -3.50 -17.14
C LEU A 262 -5.48 -3.09 -15.68
N ALA A 263 -6.05 -3.85 -14.74
CA ALA A 263 -6.04 -3.57 -13.30
C ALA A 263 -5.11 -4.52 -12.54
N THR A 264 -3.95 -4.80 -13.12
CA THR A 264 -2.86 -5.61 -12.57
C THR A 264 -1.75 -4.72 -12.02
N ASP A 265 -0.68 -5.30 -11.47
CA ASP A 265 0.55 -4.55 -11.25
C ASP A 265 1.27 -4.24 -12.58
N ALA A 266 2.27 -3.35 -12.53
CA ALA A 266 2.96 -2.88 -13.73
C ALA A 266 3.74 -3.99 -14.47
N ALA A 267 4.32 -4.95 -13.74
CA ALA A 267 5.07 -6.05 -14.34
C ALA A 267 4.14 -7.01 -15.11
N ASP A 268 2.96 -7.33 -14.54
CA ASP A 268 1.96 -8.11 -15.22
C ASP A 268 1.33 -7.34 -16.39
N ALA A 269 1.17 -6.02 -16.27
CA ALA A 269 0.72 -5.19 -17.39
C ALA A 269 1.63 -5.33 -18.62
N ILE A 270 2.94 -5.24 -18.42
CA ILE A 270 3.94 -5.44 -19.50
C ILE A 270 3.86 -6.84 -20.08
N ARG A 271 3.73 -7.86 -19.22
CA ARG A 271 3.67 -9.27 -19.65
C ARG A 271 2.41 -9.57 -20.46
N LEU A 272 1.29 -9.01 -20.06
CA LEU A 272 -0.02 -9.26 -20.69
C LEU A 272 -0.22 -8.50 -21.99
N VAL A 273 0.55 -7.46 -22.26
CA VAL A 273 0.46 -6.64 -23.47
C VAL A 273 1.83 -6.57 -24.16
N PRO A 274 2.23 -7.59 -24.92
CA PRO A 274 3.54 -7.62 -25.58
C PRO A 274 3.76 -6.45 -26.57
N GLU A 275 2.70 -5.90 -27.16
CA GLU A 275 2.75 -4.80 -28.12
C GLU A 275 2.60 -3.40 -27.50
N LEU A 276 2.76 -3.26 -26.18
CA LEU A 276 2.77 -1.93 -25.54
C LEU A 276 3.81 -1.02 -26.22
N PRO A 277 3.42 0.19 -26.62
CA PRO A 277 4.37 1.18 -27.15
C PRO A 277 5.36 1.58 -26.05
N GLU A 278 6.57 2.02 -26.46
CA GLU A 278 7.64 2.35 -25.52
C GLU A 278 7.25 3.48 -24.56
N THR A 279 6.41 4.40 -24.99
CA THR A 279 5.84 5.48 -24.18
C THR A 279 5.03 4.99 -22.96
N MET A 280 4.47 3.78 -23.05
CA MET A 280 3.78 3.12 -21.93
C MET A 280 4.67 2.07 -21.25
N ARG A 281 5.46 1.32 -22.03
CA ARG A 281 6.33 0.24 -21.55
C ARG A 281 7.42 0.75 -20.62
N ALA A 282 8.15 1.80 -21.00
CA ALA A 282 9.27 2.32 -20.22
C ALA A 282 8.81 2.81 -18.82
N PRO A 283 7.75 3.62 -18.67
CA PRO A 283 7.23 3.99 -17.35
C PRO A 283 6.80 2.80 -16.49
N LEU A 284 6.13 1.81 -17.07
CA LEU A 284 5.73 0.60 -16.34
C LEU A 284 6.95 -0.24 -15.92
N SER A 285 8.00 -0.29 -16.75
CA SER A 285 9.25 -0.98 -16.43
C SER A 285 10.05 -0.30 -15.31
N ALA A 286 9.85 1.00 -15.10
CA ALA A 286 10.46 1.75 -13.99
C ALA A 286 9.78 1.45 -12.65
N CYS A 287 8.58 0.83 -12.64
CA CYS A 287 7.88 0.50 -11.41
C CYS A 287 8.59 -0.62 -10.66
N THR A 288 9.03 -0.30 -9.45
CA THR A 288 9.63 -1.25 -8.52
C THR A 288 8.72 -1.50 -7.33
N TYR A 289 8.87 -2.66 -6.71
CA TYR A 289 8.02 -3.09 -5.61
C TYR A 289 8.85 -3.57 -4.43
N SER A 290 8.37 -3.33 -3.23
CA SER A 290 8.87 -4.03 -2.05
C SER A 290 8.43 -5.49 -2.08
N SER A 291 9.18 -6.35 -1.40
CA SER A 291 8.80 -7.75 -1.15
C SER A 291 8.82 -8.01 0.35
N THR A 292 8.00 -8.95 0.81
CA THR A 292 7.92 -9.27 2.23
C THR A 292 7.31 -10.64 2.49
N TYR A 293 7.71 -11.26 3.61
CA TYR A 293 6.90 -12.22 4.32
C TYR A 293 6.17 -11.45 5.44
N ASN A 294 4.86 -11.34 5.35
CA ASN A 294 4.03 -10.82 6.45
C ASN A 294 3.76 -11.98 7.41
N TYR A 295 4.47 -11.99 8.54
CA TYR A 295 4.23 -12.92 9.63
C TYR A 295 3.16 -12.34 10.56
N VAL A 296 2.10 -13.12 10.80
CA VAL A 296 1.02 -12.77 11.71
C VAL A 296 1.03 -13.73 12.88
N PHE A 297 1.06 -13.18 14.09
CA PHE A 297 1.15 -13.93 15.32
C PHE A 297 -0.04 -13.62 16.25
N GLY A 298 -0.83 -14.64 16.59
CA GLY A 298 -1.76 -14.54 17.70
C GLY A 298 -1.06 -14.79 19.03
N LEU A 299 -1.29 -13.93 20.01
CA LEU A 299 -0.67 -13.99 21.34
C LEU A 299 -1.74 -14.14 22.41
N ASN A 300 -1.46 -14.91 23.45
CA ASN A 300 -2.35 -15.12 24.59
C ASN A 300 -2.51 -13.88 25.50
N ARG A 301 -1.67 -12.87 25.31
CA ARG A 301 -1.76 -11.57 25.98
C ARG A 301 -1.18 -10.48 25.10
N ARG A 302 -1.62 -9.26 25.30
CA ARG A 302 -1.00 -8.10 24.65
C ARG A 302 0.37 -7.82 25.28
N ILE A 303 1.34 -7.50 24.46
CA ILE A 303 2.73 -7.22 24.85
C ILE A 303 3.18 -5.79 24.49
N VAL A 304 2.31 -5.05 23.82
CA VAL A 304 2.51 -3.64 23.41
C VAL A 304 1.38 -2.78 23.97
N PRO A 305 1.52 -1.44 24.05
CA PRO A 305 0.43 -0.55 24.48
C PRO A 305 -0.84 -0.73 23.63
N ASP A 306 -2.00 -0.42 24.20
CA ASP A 306 -3.32 -0.64 23.57
C ASP A 306 -3.50 0.07 22.23
N ASP A 307 -2.83 1.18 22.04
CA ASP A 307 -2.85 1.98 20.82
C ASP A 307 -1.49 2.00 20.10
N PHE A 308 -0.72 0.92 20.25
CA PHE A 308 0.55 0.72 19.57
C PHE A 308 0.34 0.49 18.08
N LEU A 309 0.76 1.44 17.26
CA LEU A 309 0.64 1.34 15.81
C LEU A 309 1.83 0.58 15.21
N SER A 310 3.05 1.09 15.41
CA SER A 310 4.22 0.45 14.81
C SER A 310 5.51 0.70 15.58
N LEU A 311 6.51 -0.15 15.34
CA LEU A 311 7.86 0.03 15.83
C LEU A 311 8.76 0.60 14.72
N MET A 312 9.30 1.77 14.96
CA MET A 312 10.26 2.45 14.08
C MET A 312 11.66 1.87 14.30
N ILE A 313 12.10 1.01 13.37
CA ILE A 313 13.39 0.33 13.41
C ILE A 313 14.40 1.11 12.56
N PRO A 314 15.50 1.68 13.14
CA PRO A 314 16.46 2.45 12.38
C PRO A 314 17.23 1.55 11.40
N ALA A 315 17.60 2.09 10.23
CA ALA A 315 18.35 1.34 9.23
C ALA A 315 19.69 0.78 9.77
N SER A 316 20.34 1.52 10.67
CA SER A 316 21.57 1.09 11.37
C SER A 316 21.41 -0.15 12.24
N ALA A 317 20.16 -0.56 12.55
CA ALA A 317 19.91 -1.82 13.23
C ALA A 317 20.13 -3.05 12.34
N ASN A 318 20.15 -2.88 11.02
CA ASN A 318 20.26 -3.95 10.01
C ASN A 318 19.34 -5.14 10.32
N SER A 319 18.07 -4.83 10.52
CA SER A 319 17.05 -5.77 10.95
C SER A 319 16.52 -6.63 9.81
N LEU A 320 16.15 -7.89 10.09
CA LEU A 320 15.43 -8.76 9.16
C LEU A 320 13.99 -8.31 8.93
N ILE A 321 13.45 -7.46 9.81
CA ILE A 321 12.10 -6.92 9.71
C ILE A 321 12.14 -5.40 9.55
N THR A 322 11.19 -4.84 8.80
CA THR A 322 11.06 -3.40 8.60
C THR A 322 10.28 -2.74 9.71
N THR A 323 9.23 -3.40 10.17
CA THR A 323 8.33 -2.90 11.22
C THR A 323 7.62 -4.04 11.94
N ILE A 324 7.14 -3.75 13.14
CA ILE A 324 6.17 -4.56 13.88
C ILE A 324 4.93 -3.70 14.03
N PHE A 325 3.76 -4.27 13.74
CA PHE A 325 2.46 -3.61 13.76
C PHE A 325 1.49 -4.44 14.61
N ASP A 326 0.62 -3.81 15.41
CA ASP A 326 -0.49 -4.48 16.10
C ASP A 326 -1.82 -4.04 15.45
N GLU A 327 -2.51 -4.97 14.82
CA GLU A 327 -3.77 -4.70 14.11
C GLU A 327 -4.93 -4.32 15.05
N ASN A 328 -4.81 -4.61 16.32
CA ASN A 328 -5.78 -4.19 17.36
C ASN A 328 -5.52 -2.76 17.87
N SER A 329 -4.52 -2.06 17.30
CA SER A 329 -4.12 -0.75 17.81
C SER A 329 -5.16 0.32 17.56
N GLY A 330 -5.67 0.92 18.63
CA GLY A 330 -6.54 2.09 18.58
C GLY A 330 -7.90 1.87 17.91
N VAL A 331 -8.28 0.62 17.62
CA VAL A 331 -9.57 0.25 17.03
C VAL A 331 -10.59 -0.09 18.11
N SER A 332 -11.85 0.24 17.86
CA SER A 332 -12.95 -0.04 18.80
C SER A 332 -13.41 -1.50 18.75
N SER A 333 -13.20 -2.17 17.60
CA SER A 333 -13.54 -3.58 17.40
C SER A 333 -12.30 -4.46 17.36
N PRO A 334 -11.97 -5.16 18.47
CA PRO A 334 -10.80 -6.04 18.53
C PRO A 334 -10.89 -7.17 17.49
N ARG A 335 -9.75 -7.51 16.91
CA ARG A 335 -9.60 -8.56 15.89
C ARG A 335 -9.36 -9.95 16.49
N GLY A 336 -9.45 -10.09 17.79
CA GLY A 336 -9.28 -11.33 18.53
C GLY A 336 -9.92 -11.27 19.91
N PRO A 337 -9.84 -12.35 20.72
CA PRO A 337 -10.38 -12.40 22.06
C PRO A 337 -9.82 -11.26 22.95
N GLU A 338 -10.61 -10.83 23.93
CA GLU A 338 -10.23 -9.75 24.84
C GLU A 338 -8.90 -10.05 25.56
N GLY A 339 -8.04 -9.05 25.66
CA GLY A 339 -6.73 -9.13 26.32
C GLY A 339 -5.64 -9.83 25.52
N THR A 340 -5.96 -10.38 24.34
CA THR A 340 -4.99 -11.02 23.45
C THR A 340 -4.27 -10.00 22.55
N GLY A 341 -3.15 -10.39 21.92
CA GLY A 341 -2.41 -9.59 20.95
C GLY A 341 -2.49 -10.18 19.55
N LEU A 342 -2.45 -9.32 18.53
CA LEU A 342 -2.42 -9.71 17.13
C LEU A 342 -1.32 -8.92 16.43
N VAL A 343 -0.14 -9.53 16.34
CA VAL A 343 1.09 -8.84 15.92
C VAL A 343 1.49 -9.26 14.52
N HIS A 344 1.71 -8.27 13.65
CA HIS A 344 2.31 -8.43 12.35
C HIS A 344 3.79 -8.07 12.40
N ALA A 345 4.63 -8.84 11.71
CA ALA A 345 6.02 -8.50 11.46
C ALA A 345 6.28 -8.64 9.95
N PHE A 346 6.64 -7.53 9.33
CA PHE A 346 6.96 -7.49 7.91
C PHE A 346 8.45 -7.65 7.71
N THR A 347 8.86 -8.68 6.96
CA THR A 347 10.29 -8.87 6.66
C THR A 347 10.78 -7.83 5.66
N ALA A 348 12.07 -7.55 5.73
CA ALA A 348 12.74 -6.62 4.84
C ALA A 348 13.13 -7.32 3.53
N GLY A 349 12.59 -6.89 2.40
CA GLY A 349 12.84 -7.49 1.09
C GLY A 349 14.33 -7.56 0.70
N TRP A 350 15.16 -6.65 1.21
CA TRP A 350 16.62 -6.70 1.00
C TRP A 350 17.33 -7.82 1.78
N HIS A 351 16.59 -8.62 2.53
CA HIS A 351 17.05 -9.86 3.16
C HIS A 351 16.38 -11.11 2.58
N ASP A 352 15.66 -10.98 1.47
CA ASP A 352 14.92 -12.09 0.84
C ASP A 352 15.85 -13.26 0.50
N ASP A 353 17.06 -13.03 -0.02
CA ASP A 353 18.03 -14.08 -0.31
C ASP A 353 18.36 -14.90 0.94
N THR A 354 18.51 -14.25 2.09
CA THR A 354 18.78 -14.91 3.37
C THR A 354 17.57 -15.70 3.86
N LEU A 355 16.37 -15.10 3.73
CA LEU A 355 15.15 -15.67 4.27
C LEU A 355 14.59 -16.79 3.38
N SER A 356 14.76 -16.73 2.05
CA SER A 356 14.35 -17.77 1.13
C SER A 356 15.31 -18.98 1.08
N ALA A 357 16.55 -18.80 1.51
CA ALA A 357 17.55 -19.88 1.56
C ALA A 357 17.31 -20.90 2.68
N VAL A 358 16.38 -20.66 3.59
CA VAL A 358 16.08 -21.53 4.73
C VAL A 358 14.63 -22.04 4.66
N ASP A 359 14.39 -23.21 5.31
CA ASP A 359 13.04 -23.74 5.44
C ASP A 359 12.11 -22.84 6.28
N ASP A 360 10.80 -23.08 6.17
CA ASP A 360 9.76 -22.25 6.78
C ASP A 360 9.89 -22.16 8.30
N GLU A 361 10.23 -23.28 8.95
CA GLU A 361 10.37 -23.32 10.41
C GLU A 361 11.62 -22.55 10.88
N THR A 362 12.71 -22.69 10.17
CA THR A 362 13.93 -21.91 10.44
C THR A 362 13.68 -20.42 10.21
N ARG A 363 12.99 -20.05 9.13
CA ARG A 363 12.61 -18.66 8.85
C ARG A 363 11.73 -18.10 9.96
N ARG A 364 10.69 -18.84 10.38
CA ARG A 364 9.82 -18.45 11.50
C ARG A 364 10.63 -18.15 12.76
N ARG A 365 11.55 -19.04 13.14
CA ARG A 365 12.43 -18.85 14.30
C ARG A 365 13.34 -17.64 14.19
N LEU A 366 13.89 -17.37 13.00
CA LEU A 366 14.69 -16.17 12.75
C LEU A 366 13.88 -14.91 12.95
N VAL A 367 12.66 -14.86 12.42
CA VAL A 367 11.75 -13.72 12.58
C VAL A 367 11.35 -13.53 14.05
N ILE A 368 10.99 -14.59 14.77
CA ILE A 368 10.68 -14.52 16.20
C ILE A 368 11.86 -13.96 17.01
N ARG A 369 13.07 -14.44 16.78
CA ARG A 369 14.29 -13.91 17.43
C ARG A 369 14.53 -12.45 17.12
N GLU A 370 14.27 -12.05 15.87
CA GLU A 370 14.41 -10.64 15.50
C GLU A 370 13.34 -9.78 16.17
N ILE A 371 12.09 -10.25 16.29
CA ILE A 371 11.05 -9.56 17.07
C ILE A 371 11.49 -9.43 18.54
N GLN A 372 12.01 -10.50 19.16
CA GLN A 372 12.46 -10.51 20.56
C GLN A 372 13.64 -9.54 20.79
N ARG A 373 14.45 -9.27 19.80
CA ARG A 373 15.47 -8.21 19.86
C ARG A 373 14.88 -6.86 20.20
N PHE A 374 13.68 -6.57 19.71
CA PHE A 374 12.98 -5.30 19.89
C PHE A 374 11.89 -5.38 20.97
N LEU A 375 11.24 -6.52 21.10
CA LEU A 375 10.16 -6.82 22.04
C LEU A 375 10.53 -8.10 22.82
N PRO A 376 11.37 -8.01 23.86
CA PRO A 376 11.84 -9.19 24.60
C PRO A 376 10.73 -10.03 25.27
N GLU A 377 9.53 -9.43 25.42
CA GLU A 377 8.35 -10.11 25.95
C GLU A 377 7.63 -11.00 24.94
N PHE A 378 8.06 -10.99 23.67
CA PHE A 378 7.47 -11.81 22.62
C PHE A 378 7.76 -13.30 22.90
N PRO A 379 6.74 -14.19 22.88
CA PRO A 379 6.93 -15.59 23.21
C PRO A 379 7.69 -16.36 22.13
N ASP A 380 8.42 -17.40 22.51
CA ASP A 380 9.04 -18.34 21.57
C ASP A 380 7.96 -19.12 20.78
N GLU A 381 6.85 -19.44 21.44
CA GLU A 381 5.72 -20.14 20.85
C GLU A 381 4.45 -19.26 20.97
N PRO A 382 4.08 -18.53 19.92
CA PRO A 382 2.80 -17.83 19.84
C PRO A 382 1.63 -18.83 19.75
N LEU A 383 0.39 -18.38 20.00
CA LEU A 383 -0.82 -19.22 19.86
C LEU A 383 -0.98 -19.81 18.47
N PHE A 384 -0.67 -19.00 17.47
CA PHE A 384 -0.58 -19.41 16.07
C PHE A 384 0.38 -18.50 15.32
N THR A 385 0.82 -18.98 14.17
CA THR A 385 1.56 -18.21 13.18
C THR A 385 0.91 -18.40 11.83
N ASP A 386 0.63 -17.32 11.11
CA ASP A 386 0.30 -17.33 9.69
C ASP A 386 1.38 -16.57 8.92
N VAL A 387 1.60 -16.94 7.66
CA VAL A 387 2.61 -16.32 6.81
C VAL A 387 2.01 -16.03 5.45
N ILE A 388 2.12 -14.79 5.01
CA ILE A 388 1.69 -14.37 3.69
C ILE A 388 2.92 -13.81 2.94
N ARG A 389 3.28 -14.45 1.82
CA ARG A 389 4.36 -13.96 0.97
C ARG A 389 3.80 -13.02 -0.10
N TYR A 390 4.45 -11.86 -0.24
CA TYR A 390 4.25 -10.93 -1.34
C TYR A 390 5.61 -10.67 -2.02
N ASP A 391 5.75 -11.13 -3.27
CA ASP A 391 6.93 -10.83 -4.10
C ASP A 391 6.87 -9.39 -4.63
N ARG A 392 5.66 -8.88 -4.83
CA ARG A 392 5.35 -7.49 -5.18
C ARG A 392 4.31 -6.96 -4.20
N ALA A 393 4.78 -6.45 -3.05
CA ALA A 393 3.92 -6.01 -1.96
C ALA A 393 3.35 -4.61 -2.20
N ILE A 394 4.21 -3.60 -2.25
CA ILE A 394 3.84 -2.19 -2.38
C ILE A 394 4.76 -1.54 -3.42
N SER A 395 4.21 -0.72 -4.31
CA SER A 395 5.00 0.11 -5.21
C SER A 395 5.89 1.05 -4.41
N LEU A 396 7.19 1.10 -4.74
CA LEU A 396 8.17 1.86 -3.97
C LEU A 396 8.20 3.34 -4.34
N GLU A 397 7.61 3.72 -5.47
CA GLU A 397 7.73 5.06 -6.06
C GLU A 397 9.18 5.52 -6.09
N ALA A 398 10.02 4.73 -6.75
CA ALA A 398 11.43 5.04 -6.97
C ALA A 398 11.58 6.36 -7.76
N PRO A 399 12.71 7.07 -7.64
CA PRO A 399 12.91 8.35 -8.33
C PRO A 399 12.59 8.32 -9.83
N GLU A 400 13.07 7.29 -10.54
CA GLU A 400 12.81 7.12 -11.97
C GLU A 400 11.34 6.79 -12.25
N GLN A 401 10.71 6.00 -11.37
CA GLN A 401 9.29 5.65 -11.48
C GLN A 401 8.40 6.88 -11.38
N VAL A 402 8.60 7.73 -10.35
CA VAL A 402 7.73 8.91 -10.12
C VAL A 402 7.74 9.84 -11.32
N THR A 403 8.90 10.10 -11.92
CA THR A 403 9.01 10.96 -13.10
C THR A 403 8.39 10.33 -14.35
N ALA A 404 8.62 9.03 -14.56
CA ALA A 404 8.09 8.32 -15.72
C ALA A 404 6.57 8.12 -15.63
N ILE A 405 6.04 7.80 -14.45
CA ILE A 405 4.59 7.66 -14.24
C ILE A 405 3.87 9.01 -14.33
N HIS A 406 4.50 10.10 -13.93
CA HIS A 406 3.94 11.44 -14.17
C HIS A 406 3.75 11.70 -15.66
N ASP A 407 4.77 11.47 -16.48
CA ASP A 407 4.70 11.62 -17.93
C ASP A 407 3.65 10.70 -18.56
N LEU A 408 3.61 9.43 -18.16
CA LEU A 408 2.58 8.47 -18.59
C LEU A 408 1.16 8.98 -18.28
N ASN A 409 0.92 9.46 -17.05
CA ASN A 409 -0.39 9.95 -16.64
C ASN A 409 -0.84 11.19 -17.43
N ASP A 410 0.08 12.09 -17.77
CA ASP A 410 -0.25 13.35 -18.42
C ASP A 410 -0.39 13.22 -19.94
N HIS A 411 0.34 12.28 -20.57
CA HIS A 411 0.48 12.28 -22.02
C HIS A 411 0.16 10.95 -22.71
N HIS A 412 0.30 9.80 -22.05
CA HIS A 412 0.40 8.50 -22.73
C HIS A 412 -0.66 7.46 -22.33
N LEU A 413 -1.61 7.78 -21.44
CA LEU A 413 -2.66 6.83 -21.03
C LEU A 413 -3.61 6.41 -22.15
N ARG A 414 -3.57 7.07 -23.31
CA ARG A 414 -4.43 6.81 -24.49
C ARG A 414 -3.66 6.40 -25.73
N ASP A 415 -2.37 6.08 -25.61
CA ASP A 415 -1.53 5.72 -26.76
C ASP A 415 -1.97 4.42 -27.44
N VAL A 416 -2.68 3.54 -26.72
CA VAL A 416 -3.33 2.36 -27.27
C VAL A 416 -4.84 2.51 -27.16
N PRO A 417 -5.56 2.76 -28.27
CA PRO A 417 -7.02 2.85 -28.27
C PRO A 417 -7.69 1.59 -27.73
N GLY A 418 -8.54 1.78 -26.74
CA GLY A 418 -9.25 0.71 -26.06
C GLY A 418 -8.51 0.05 -24.91
N LEU A 419 -7.28 0.45 -24.59
CA LEU A 419 -6.54 0.00 -23.42
C LEU A 419 -6.51 1.09 -22.36
N TYR A 420 -6.90 0.74 -21.12
CA TYR A 420 -6.92 1.66 -19.98
C TYR A 420 -6.17 1.04 -18.81
N LEU A 421 -5.24 1.80 -18.21
CA LEU A 421 -4.46 1.34 -17.07
C LEU A 421 -5.10 1.73 -15.75
N ALA A 422 -5.07 0.83 -14.78
CA ALA A 422 -5.51 1.05 -13.40
C ALA A 422 -4.59 0.31 -12.42
N GLY A 423 -4.24 0.95 -11.32
CA GLY A 423 -3.38 0.37 -10.27
C GLY A 423 -2.78 1.46 -9.39
N GLU A 424 -2.39 1.08 -8.19
CA GLU A 424 -1.81 2.02 -7.23
C GLU A 424 -0.52 2.69 -7.72
N TYR A 425 0.23 2.05 -8.61
CA TYR A 425 1.47 2.58 -9.20
C TYR A 425 1.27 3.83 -10.06
N LEU A 426 0.02 4.11 -10.47
CA LEU A 426 -0.36 5.34 -11.19
C LEU A 426 -0.69 6.52 -10.26
N PHE A 427 -0.57 6.32 -8.97
CA PHE A 427 -0.86 7.29 -7.92
C PHE A 427 0.41 7.54 -7.10
N LEU A 428 0.71 8.77 -6.65
CA LEU A 428 1.97 9.08 -5.98
C LEU A 428 2.13 8.39 -4.61
N ILE A 429 1.05 7.95 -4.00
CA ILE A 429 1.07 7.23 -2.73
C ILE A 429 0.46 5.85 -2.95
N ALA A 430 1.29 4.82 -2.98
CA ALA A 430 0.83 3.43 -3.14
C ALA A 430 -0.08 3.02 -1.98
N CYS A 431 -1.39 3.06 -2.19
CA CYS A 431 -2.40 2.77 -1.19
C CYS A 431 -3.72 2.29 -1.82
N THR A 432 -4.68 1.92 -0.99
CA THR A 432 -6.02 1.48 -1.44
C THR A 432 -6.73 2.58 -2.25
N GLU A 433 -6.63 3.85 -1.83
CA GLU A 433 -7.18 4.99 -2.60
C GLU A 433 -6.59 5.08 -3.99
N GLY A 434 -5.26 4.95 -4.12
CA GLY A 434 -4.59 4.97 -5.42
C GLY A 434 -5.14 3.90 -6.36
N ALA A 435 -5.38 2.70 -5.85
CA ALA A 435 -5.99 1.62 -6.63
C ALA A 435 -7.45 1.93 -6.99
N LEU A 436 -8.28 2.33 -6.03
CA LEU A 436 -9.70 2.61 -6.27
C LEU A 436 -9.90 3.78 -7.23
N SER A 437 -9.20 4.89 -7.02
CA SER A 437 -9.35 6.12 -7.82
C SER A 437 -8.85 5.96 -9.25
N THR A 438 -7.76 5.22 -9.46
CA THR A 438 -7.27 4.91 -10.81
C THR A 438 -8.19 3.93 -11.54
N GLY A 439 -8.79 2.96 -10.84
CA GLY A 439 -9.81 2.07 -11.39
C GLY A 439 -11.05 2.85 -11.84
N LYS A 440 -11.55 3.76 -10.99
CA LYS A 440 -12.66 4.67 -11.30
C LYS A 440 -12.33 5.53 -12.53
N ARG A 441 -11.14 6.13 -12.58
CA ARG A 441 -10.66 6.92 -13.71
C ARG A 441 -10.64 6.11 -15.01
N ALA A 442 -10.07 4.91 -15.00
CA ALA A 442 -10.00 4.04 -16.16
C ALA A 442 -11.41 3.68 -16.70
N ALA A 443 -12.34 3.37 -15.81
CA ALA A 443 -13.72 3.10 -16.18
C ALA A 443 -14.41 4.34 -16.80
N GLN A 444 -14.22 5.52 -16.24
CA GLN A 444 -14.74 6.78 -16.78
C GLN A 444 -14.19 7.06 -18.19
N MET A 445 -12.89 6.80 -18.42
CA MET A 445 -12.28 6.91 -19.75
C MET A 445 -12.92 5.91 -20.73
N ALA A 446 -13.11 4.66 -20.31
CA ALA A 446 -13.74 3.63 -21.14
C ALA A 446 -15.21 3.98 -21.48
N VAL A 447 -15.96 4.58 -20.56
CA VAL A 447 -17.32 5.06 -20.79
C VAL A 447 -17.33 6.23 -21.80
N ALA A 448 -16.40 7.17 -21.66
CA ALA A 448 -16.33 8.34 -22.55
C ALA A 448 -15.95 7.98 -24.00
N ASP A 449 -15.25 6.86 -24.22
CA ASP A 449 -14.80 6.40 -25.52
C ASP A 449 -15.82 5.45 -26.22
N ARG A 450 -17.03 5.26 -25.68
CA ARG A 450 -18.13 4.46 -26.22
C ARG A 450 -19.10 5.26 -27.08
#